data_77acaa7696f8a847c1758dcc802dd1e5
#
_entry.id   77acaa7696f8a847c1758dcc802dd1e5
#
_cell.length_a   1.000
_cell.length_b   1.000
_cell.length_c   1.000
_cell.angle_alpha   90.00
_cell.angle_beta   90.00
_cell.angle_gamma   90.00
#
_symmetry.space_group_name_H-M   'P 1'
#
loop_
_entity.id
_entity.type
_entity.pdbx_description
1 polymer ?
#
loop_
_entity_poly.entity_id
_entity_poly.type
_entity_poly.pdbx_seq_one_letter_code
_entity_poly.pdbx_strand_id
1 'polypeptide(L)'
;MVQSKTNTKGWVRYMRVLVACEESQVVTIELRRLGHEAYSCDLMECSGGHPEWHIQGDCLPLINGYCGFYTCDGLFHEVGSKWDMLIAFPPCTYLTAASAVRLRPGGILDPGRYEQLLDAACFLRLFFLLIVIELRLKILFR
;
A
#
# COMPACT_ATOMS: atom_id res chain seq x y z
N MET A 1 -2.77 -18.42 21.00
CA MET A 1 -2.34 -19.69 20.40
C MET A 1 -2.62 -19.62 18.90
N VAL A 2 -1.62 -19.33 18.10
CA VAL A 2 -1.78 -19.19 16.64
C VAL A 2 -1.78 -20.58 16.05
N GLN A 3 -2.94 -21.04 15.58
CA GLN A 3 -3.04 -22.33 14.88
C GLN A 3 -2.42 -22.20 13.49
N SER A 4 -1.29 -22.85 13.28
CA SER A 4 -0.72 -23.05 11.95
C SER A 4 -1.62 -24.02 11.15
N LYS A 5 -2.40 -23.49 10.23
CA LYS A 5 -3.12 -24.32 9.26
C LYS A 5 -2.11 -24.83 8.22
N THR A 6 -1.65 -26.06 8.37
CA THR A 6 -0.86 -26.78 7.37
C THR A 6 -1.74 -27.20 6.22
N ASN A 7 -1.48 -26.66 5.04
CA ASN A 7 -2.09 -27.13 3.80
C ASN A 7 -1.11 -28.11 3.11
N THR A 8 -1.57 -29.26 2.68
CA THR A 8 -0.81 -30.45 2.23
C THR A 8 -0.09 -30.32 0.87
N LYS A 9 0.14 -29.10 0.37
CA LYS A 9 0.93 -28.86 -0.86
C LYS A 9 1.93 -27.74 -0.64
N GLY A 10 3.10 -28.08 -0.10
CA GLY A 10 4.23 -27.16 0.03
C GLY A 10 4.03 -26.14 1.18
N TRP A 11 5.09 -25.84 1.89
CA TRP A 11 5.11 -24.92 3.03
C TRP A 11 4.83 -23.49 2.58
N VAL A 12 3.57 -23.10 2.38
CA VAL A 12 3.20 -21.70 2.19
C VAL A 12 3.15 -21.07 3.58
N ARG A 13 4.17 -20.27 3.90
CA ARG A 13 4.20 -19.51 5.14
C ARG A 13 3.01 -18.52 5.12
N TYR A 14 2.16 -18.59 6.14
CA TYR A 14 1.13 -17.58 6.37
C TYR A 14 1.79 -16.22 6.55
N MET A 15 1.32 -15.21 5.83
CA MET A 15 1.84 -13.85 5.85
C MET A 15 0.71 -12.87 6.11
N ARG A 16 1.06 -11.78 6.80
CA ARG A 16 0.26 -10.58 6.94
C ARG A 16 0.78 -9.53 5.97
N VAL A 17 -0.06 -9.12 5.01
CA VAL A 17 0.35 -8.30 3.85
C VAL A 17 -0.47 -7.01 3.81
N LEU A 18 0.21 -5.88 3.64
CA LEU A 18 -0.42 -4.62 3.26
C LEU A 18 -0.22 -4.40 1.76
N VAL A 19 -1.32 -4.14 1.04
CA VAL A 19 -1.31 -3.74 -0.37
C VAL A 19 -1.71 -2.27 -0.42
N ALA A 20 -0.73 -1.39 -0.52
CA ALA A 20 -0.92 0.06 -0.49
C ALA A 20 -1.23 0.61 -1.88
N CYS A 21 -2.10 1.62 -1.94
CA CYS A 21 -2.57 2.26 -3.17
C CYS A 21 -3.27 1.26 -4.12
N GLU A 22 -4.14 0.42 -3.57
CA GLU A 22 -4.92 -0.57 -4.32
C GLU A 22 -6.42 -0.46 -3.99
N GLU A 23 -7.20 0.24 -4.82
CA GLU A 23 -8.65 0.30 -4.69
C GLU A 23 -9.35 -0.94 -5.30
N SER A 24 -8.74 -1.53 -6.32
CA SER A 24 -9.32 -2.65 -7.08
C SER A 24 -9.31 -3.98 -6.33
N GLN A 25 -8.49 -4.12 -5.31
CA GLN A 25 -8.32 -5.32 -4.49
C GLN A 25 -7.89 -6.59 -5.26
N VAL A 26 -7.43 -6.47 -6.51
CA VAL A 26 -7.06 -7.63 -7.34
C VAL A 26 -5.97 -8.46 -6.67
N VAL A 27 -4.93 -7.82 -6.18
CA VAL A 27 -3.81 -8.50 -5.49
C VAL A 27 -4.24 -8.97 -4.10
N THR A 28 -4.99 -8.14 -3.38
CA THR A 28 -5.51 -8.47 -2.05
C THR A 28 -6.39 -9.72 -2.09
N ILE A 29 -7.31 -9.82 -3.06
CA ILE A 29 -8.19 -10.99 -3.24
C ILE A 29 -7.38 -12.26 -3.50
N GLU A 30 -6.38 -12.19 -4.39
CA GLU A 30 -5.54 -13.36 -4.70
C GLU A 30 -4.70 -13.80 -3.49
N LEU A 31 -4.16 -12.86 -2.72
CA LEU A 31 -3.44 -13.18 -1.48
C LEU A 31 -4.36 -13.86 -0.46
N ARG A 32 -5.60 -13.39 -0.31
CA ARG A 32 -6.61 -14.01 0.55
C ARG A 32 -6.98 -15.42 0.08
N ARG A 33 -7.09 -15.65 -1.24
CA ARG A 33 -7.32 -17.00 -1.81
C ARG A 33 -6.17 -17.96 -1.50
N LEU A 34 -4.95 -17.46 -1.45
CA LEU A 34 -3.77 -18.23 -1.09
C LEU A 34 -3.66 -18.49 0.43
N GLY A 35 -4.56 -17.92 1.24
CA GLY A 35 -4.62 -18.14 2.68
C GLY A 35 -3.82 -17.13 3.50
N HIS A 36 -3.38 -16.02 2.90
CA HIS A 36 -2.71 -14.93 3.61
C HIS A 36 -3.73 -13.96 4.24
N GLU A 37 -3.32 -13.23 5.27
CA GLU A 37 -4.07 -12.09 5.79
C GLU A 37 -3.61 -10.83 5.06
N ALA A 38 -4.38 -10.40 4.05
CA ALA A 38 -4.04 -9.24 3.24
C ALA A 38 -5.10 -8.14 3.37
N TYR A 39 -4.65 -6.90 3.43
CA TYR A 39 -5.49 -5.69 3.45
C TYR A 39 -5.04 -4.76 2.34
N SER A 40 -6.01 -4.24 1.58
CA SER A 40 -5.80 -3.13 0.64
C SER A 40 -5.98 -1.80 1.35
N CYS A 41 -5.28 -0.77 0.89
CA CYS A 41 -5.44 0.60 1.38
C CYS A 41 -5.38 1.57 0.21
N ASP A 42 -6.38 2.44 0.11
CA ASP A 42 -6.42 3.53 -0.88
C ASP A 42 -7.27 4.68 -0.34
N LEU A 43 -7.10 5.89 -0.88
CA LEU A 43 -7.96 7.04 -0.58
C LEU A 43 -9.39 6.86 -1.12
N MET A 44 -9.52 6.06 -2.18
CA MET A 44 -10.81 5.73 -2.81
C MET A 44 -11.46 4.52 -2.13
N GLU A 45 -12.77 4.42 -2.29
CA GLU A 45 -13.50 3.21 -1.92
C GLU A 45 -13.04 2.01 -2.75
N CYS A 46 -13.12 0.81 -2.19
CA CYS A 46 -12.76 -0.39 -2.92
C CYS A 46 -13.76 -0.72 -4.03
N SER A 47 -13.26 -1.04 -5.22
CA SER A 47 -14.06 -1.56 -6.33
C SER A 47 -14.09 -3.10 -6.41
N GLY A 48 -13.25 -3.78 -5.62
CA GLY A 48 -13.16 -5.24 -5.58
C GLY A 48 -14.29 -5.95 -4.85
N GLY A 49 -15.15 -5.21 -4.13
CA GLY A 49 -16.34 -5.74 -3.47
C GLY A 49 -16.08 -6.38 -2.10
N HIS A 50 -14.92 -6.18 -1.50
CA HIS A 50 -14.55 -6.69 -0.19
C HIS A 50 -14.23 -5.57 0.81
N PRO A 51 -15.25 -4.84 1.31
CA PRO A 51 -15.06 -3.75 2.27
C PRO A 51 -14.40 -4.21 3.57
N GLU A 52 -14.54 -5.49 3.94
CA GLU A 52 -13.93 -6.10 5.12
C GLU A 52 -12.40 -6.27 5.01
N TRP A 53 -11.82 -6.05 3.84
CA TRP A 53 -10.36 -6.12 3.61
C TRP A 53 -9.78 -4.80 3.13
N HIS A 54 -10.59 -3.74 3.07
CA HIS A 54 -10.18 -2.43 2.54
C HIS A 54 -10.12 -1.37 3.63
N ILE A 55 -9.02 -0.63 3.62
CA ILE A 55 -8.78 0.52 4.49
C ILE A 55 -8.87 1.76 3.60
N GLN A 56 -9.92 2.56 3.78
CA GLN A 56 -10.06 3.81 3.05
C GLN A 56 -9.32 4.93 3.78
N GLY A 57 -8.18 5.35 3.24
CA GLY A 57 -7.36 6.39 3.85
C GLY A 57 -5.94 6.43 3.33
N ASP A 58 -5.12 7.27 3.99
CA ASP A 58 -3.70 7.37 3.70
C ASP A 58 -2.96 6.10 4.16
N CYS A 59 -2.18 5.50 3.26
CA CYS A 59 -1.40 4.31 3.57
C CYS A 59 -0.10 4.61 4.34
N LEU A 60 0.40 5.84 4.31
CA LEU A 60 1.70 6.19 4.94
C LEU A 60 1.78 5.82 6.42
N PRO A 61 0.75 6.07 7.27
CA PRO A 61 0.77 5.67 8.67
C PRO A 61 0.78 4.15 8.90
N LEU A 62 0.39 3.36 7.89
CA LEU A 62 0.23 1.91 8.01
C LEU A 62 1.47 1.13 7.55
N ILE A 63 2.35 1.74 6.76
CA ILE A 63 3.47 1.05 6.06
C ILE A 63 4.36 0.25 7.00
N ASN A 64 4.62 0.77 8.19
CA ASN A 64 5.55 0.15 9.13
C ASN A 64 4.92 -0.92 10.02
N GLY A 65 3.61 -1.16 9.91
CA GLY A 65 2.89 -1.98 10.87
C GLY A 65 2.75 -1.29 12.23
N TYR A 66 2.57 -2.07 13.31
CA TYR A 66 2.32 -1.57 14.67
C TYR A 66 1.21 -0.52 14.70
N CYS A 67 0.13 -0.75 13.98
CA CYS A 67 -0.95 0.20 13.77
C CYS A 67 -2.32 -0.44 14.01
N GLY A 68 -3.27 0.40 14.39
CA GLY A 68 -4.68 0.07 14.38
C GLY A 68 -5.39 0.82 13.25
N PHE A 69 -6.38 0.18 12.64
CA PHE A 69 -7.16 0.76 11.57
C PHE A 69 -8.58 0.18 11.54
N TYR A 70 -9.46 0.89 10.86
CA TYR A 70 -10.80 0.40 10.53
C TYR A 70 -10.86 -0.01 9.08
N THR A 71 -11.48 -1.14 8.80
CA THR A 71 -11.88 -1.53 7.45
C THR A 71 -13.21 -0.88 7.09
N CYS A 72 -13.55 -0.84 5.79
CA CYS A 72 -14.77 -0.17 5.31
C CYS A 72 -16.06 -0.79 5.80
N ASP A 73 -16.05 -2.01 6.31
CA ASP A 73 -17.16 -2.64 7.02
C ASP A 73 -17.35 -2.16 8.47
N GLY A 74 -16.47 -1.27 8.94
CA GLY A 74 -16.49 -0.69 10.28
C GLY A 74 -15.81 -1.51 11.37
N LEU A 75 -15.17 -2.61 11.04
CA LEU A 75 -14.43 -3.42 12.01
C LEU A 75 -13.05 -2.83 12.29
N PHE A 76 -12.67 -2.85 13.58
CA PHE A 76 -11.35 -2.44 14.01
C PHE A 76 -10.37 -3.60 13.97
N HIS A 77 -9.19 -3.36 13.42
CA HIS A 77 -8.08 -4.31 13.36
C HIS A 77 -6.84 -3.71 13.99
N GLU A 78 -6.04 -4.54 14.63
CA GLU A 78 -4.76 -4.14 15.22
C GLU A 78 -3.65 -5.05 14.71
N VAL A 79 -2.60 -4.43 14.21
CA VAL A 79 -1.38 -5.10 13.77
C VAL A 79 -0.28 -4.80 14.78
N GLY A 80 -0.08 -5.71 15.73
CA GLY A 80 0.92 -5.58 16.80
C GLY A 80 2.35 -5.93 16.37
N SER A 81 2.62 -6.00 15.06
CA SER A 81 3.92 -6.33 14.48
C SER A 81 4.14 -5.56 13.19
N LYS A 82 5.30 -5.73 12.57
CA LYS A 82 5.50 -5.32 11.18
C LYS A 82 4.70 -6.21 10.24
N TRP A 83 4.39 -5.68 9.06
CA TRP A 83 3.90 -6.49 7.96
C TRP A 83 4.97 -7.51 7.54
N ASP A 84 4.56 -8.72 7.17
CA ASP A 84 5.47 -9.70 6.58
C ASP A 84 5.85 -9.30 5.15
N MET A 85 4.93 -8.63 4.44
CA MET A 85 5.13 -8.13 3.09
C MET A 85 4.36 -6.82 2.89
N LEU A 86 4.98 -5.91 2.16
CA LEU A 86 4.37 -4.68 1.65
C LEU A 86 4.42 -4.70 0.13
N ILE A 87 3.25 -4.59 -0.50
CA ILE A 87 3.09 -4.38 -1.93
C ILE A 87 2.49 -3.00 -2.11
N ALA A 88 2.92 -2.24 -3.12
CA ALA A 88 2.40 -0.90 -3.32
C ALA A 88 2.32 -0.54 -4.80
N PHE A 89 1.27 0.20 -5.13
CA PHE A 89 1.02 0.76 -6.46
C PHE A 89 0.93 2.30 -6.36
N PRO A 90 2.03 2.99 -6.00
CA PRO A 90 1.99 4.44 -5.81
C PRO A 90 1.53 5.13 -7.09
N PRO A 91 0.70 6.18 -6.98
CA PRO A 91 0.15 6.87 -8.15
C PRO A 91 1.27 7.47 -9.00
N CYS A 92 1.36 7.04 -10.25
CA CYS A 92 2.38 7.48 -11.20
C CYS A 92 1.84 8.43 -12.28
N THR A 93 0.56 8.78 -12.25
CA THR A 93 -0.13 9.56 -13.28
C THR A 93 0.61 10.85 -13.66
N TYR A 94 1.18 11.54 -12.68
CA TYR A 94 1.92 12.79 -12.91
C TYR A 94 3.43 12.63 -13.02
N LEU A 95 3.96 11.43 -12.80
CA LEU A 95 5.40 11.11 -12.77
C LEU A 95 5.88 10.40 -14.05
N THR A 96 4.99 10.09 -14.97
CA THR A 96 5.34 9.39 -16.22
C THR A 96 5.83 10.34 -17.30
N ALA A 97 6.62 9.83 -18.25
CA ALA A 97 7.05 10.58 -19.42
C ALA A 97 5.85 11.13 -20.25
N ALA A 98 4.76 10.36 -20.34
CA ALA A 98 3.53 10.80 -21.00
C ALA A 98 2.87 11.98 -20.28
N SER A 99 3.01 12.10 -18.97
CA SER A 99 2.53 13.25 -18.20
C SER A 99 3.41 14.48 -18.41
N ALA A 100 4.72 14.30 -18.57
CA ALA A 100 5.66 15.39 -18.79
C ALA A 100 5.34 16.22 -20.05
N VAL A 101 4.85 15.57 -21.12
CA VAL A 101 4.39 16.26 -22.35
C VAL A 101 3.23 17.19 -22.06
N ARG A 102 2.35 16.84 -21.13
CA ARG A 102 1.17 17.64 -20.76
C ARG A 102 1.48 18.73 -19.73
N LEU A 103 2.70 18.76 -19.21
CA LEU A 103 3.13 19.76 -18.22
C LEU A 103 3.28 21.16 -18.87
N ARG A 104 3.59 21.18 -20.18
CA ARG A 104 3.80 22.42 -20.95
C ARG A 104 2.98 22.42 -22.25
N PRO A 105 1.65 22.46 -22.16
CA PRO A 105 0.83 22.56 -23.36
C PRO A 105 1.15 23.86 -24.12
N GLY A 106 1.50 23.74 -25.42
CA GLY A 106 1.92 24.89 -26.22
C GLY A 106 3.22 25.58 -25.75
N GLY A 107 4.07 24.88 -24.99
CA GLY A 107 5.35 25.40 -24.49
C GLY A 107 5.24 26.22 -23.18
N ILE A 108 4.05 26.46 -22.66
CA ILE A 108 3.81 27.23 -21.44
C ILE A 108 3.57 26.24 -20.29
N LEU A 109 4.23 26.47 -19.14
CA LEU A 109 4.04 25.64 -17.95
C LEU A 109 2.61 25.77 -17.42
N ASP A 110 1.93 24.63 -17.21
CA ASP A 110 0.65 24.57 -16.51
C ASP A 110 0.93 24.50 -14.99
N PRO A 111 0.61 25.57 -14.21
CA PRO A 111 0.90 25.61 -12.78
C PRO A 111 0.19 24.52 -11.98
N GLY A 112 -1.08 24.20 -12.32
CA GLY A 112 -1.87 23.21 -11.62
C GLY A 112 -1.29 21.79 -11.81
N ARG A 113 -0.86 21.45 -13.02
CA ARG A 113 -0.19 20.18 -13.30
C ARG A 113 1.19 20.08 -12.64
N TYR A 114 1.89 21.21 -12.56
CA TYR A 114 3.19 21.25 -11.87
C TYR A 114 3.04 21.01 -10.36
N GLU A 115 2.03 21.59 -9.74
CA GLU A 115 1.70 21.34 -8.33
C GLU A 115 1.36 19.86 -8.09
N GLN A 116 0.52 19.25 -8.91
CA GLN A 116 0.19 17.81 -8.85
C GLN A 116 1.43 16.93 -9.04
N LEU A 117 2.36 17.32 -9.91
CA LEU A 117 3.65 16.64 -10.07
C LEU A 117 4.48 16.69 -8.78
N LEU A 118 4.57 17.85 -8.13
CA LEU A 118 5.30 18.02 -6.89
C LEU A 118 4.68 17.19 -5.76
N ASP A 119 3.37 17.19 -5.62
CA ASP A 119 2.66 16.39 -4.61
C ASP A 119 2.90 14.89 -4.81
N ALA A 120 2.79 14.42 -6.04
CA ALA A 120 3.07 13.01 -6.38
C ALA A 120 4.54 12.64 -6.11
N ALA A 121 5.48 13.53 -6.40
CA ALA A 121 6.90 13.33 -6.12
C ALA A 121 7.20 13.32 -4.61
N CYS A 122 6.57 14.21 -3.85
CA CYS A 122 6.67 14.24 -2.39
C CYS A 122 6.12 12.96 -1.77
N PHE A 123 4.94 12.50 -2.18
CA PHE A 123 4.36 11.25 -1.71
C PHE A 123 5.30 10.07 -1.97
N LEU A 124 5.78 9.93 -3.20
CA LEU A 124 6.68 8.85 -3.57
C LEU A 124 7.99 8.88 -2.77
N ARG A 125 8.55 10.07 -2.56
CA ARG A 125 9.76 10.26 -1.74
C ARG A 125 9.54 9.84 -0.29
N LEU A 126 8.43 10.25 0.33
CA LEU A 126 8.08 9.85 1.70
C LEU A 126 7.86 8.35 1.81
N PHE A 127 7.16 7.77 0.86
CA PHE A 127 6.92 6.33 0.79
C PHE A 127 8.23 5.54 0.79
N PHE A 128 9.16 5.87 -0.10
CA PHE A 128 10.46 5.21 -0.15
C PHE A 128 11.33 5.49 1.08
N LEU A 129 11.27 6.71 1.62
CA LEU A 129 12.03 7.08 2.80
C LEU A 129 11.63 6.23 4.01
N LEU A 130 10.35 6.01 4.24
CA LEU A 130 9.83 5.17 5.32
C LEU A 130 10.32 3.72 5.18
N ILE A 131 10.29 3.17 3.96
CA ILE A 131 10.78 1.81 3.70
C ILE A 131 12.28 1.71 3.92
N VAL A 132 13.07 2.68 3.45
CA VAL A 132 14.55 2.67 3.56
C VAL A 132 15.03 2.86 4.99
N ILE A 133 14.39 3.72 5.78
CA ILE A 133 14.73 3.91 7.19
C ILE A 133 14.56 2.58 7.94
N GLU A 134 13.47 1.86 7.69
CA GLU A 134 13.22 0.56 8.29
C GLU A 134 14.28 -0.49 7.93
N LEU A 135 14.71 -0.51 6.67
CA LEU A 135 15.79 -1.41 6.22
C LEU A 135 17.13 -1.09 6.87
N ARG A 136 17.49 0.20 7.01
CA ARG A 136 18.74 0.62 7.64
C ARG A 136 18.78 0.32 9.14
N LEU A 137 17.68 0.52 9.86
CA LEU A 137 17.59 0.15 11.27
C LEU A 137 17.81 -1.35 11.48
N LYS A 138 17.33 -2.22 10.60
CA LYS A 138 17.58 -3.66 10.66
C LYS A 138 19.05 -4.05 10.47
N ILE A 139 19.82 -3.26 9.71
CA ILE A 139 21.24 -3.51 9.44
C ILE A 139 22.11 -3.05 10.62
N LEU A 140 21.72 -1.96 11.30
CA LEU A 140 22.48 -1.38 12.40
C LEU A 140 22.30 -2.12 13.74
N PHE A 141 21.24 -2.90 13.91
CA PHE A 141 20.90 -3.65 15.13
C PHE A 141 20.98 -5.18 14.95
N ARG A 142 21.69 -5.68 13.96
CA ARG A 142 22.17 -7.06 13.83
C ARG A 142 23.65 -7.08 14.15
#